data_1eb32c3eeb863c2bbf930b5854d31566
#
_entry.id   1eb32c3eeb863c2bbf930b5854d31566
#
_cell.length_a   1.000
_cell.length_b   1.000
_cell.length_c   1.000
_cell.angle_alpha   90.00
_cell.angle_beta   90.00
_cell.angle_gamma   90.00
#
_symmetry.space_group_name_H-M   'P 1'
#
loop_
_entity.id
_entity.type
_entity.pdbx_description
1 polymer ?
#
loop_
_entity_poly.entity_id
_entity_poly.type
_entity_poly.pdbx_seq_one_letter_code
_entity_poly.pdbx_strand_id
1 'polypeptide(L)'
;TGRYYGGGSTPVPEARMTDGVLHTVLVKNVSKARFATLFGSYSAGDYKKLPQGIIRVSTAKVVRIEALEGDLTTCLDGESMHSQCVTLKLADKKVNFFAPKGCDPDATAR
;
A
#
# COMPACT_ATOMS: atom_id res chain seq x y z
N THR A 1 3.53 7.43 1.44
CA THR A 1 3.69 5.96 1.41
C THR A 1 4.66 5.55 0.31
N GLY A 2 5.59 4.64 0.60
CA GLY A 2 6.54 4.14 -0.40
C GLY A 2 5.87 3.29 -1.48
N ARG A 3 6.54 3.15 -2.63
CA ARG A 3 6.05 2.34 -3.76
C ARG A 3 6.38 0.86 -3.64
N TYR A 4 7.40 0.53 -2.86
CA TYR A 4 7.87 -0.86 -2.70
C TYR A 4 7.26 -1.50 -1.47
N TYR A 5 6.87 -2.75 -1.62
CA TYR A 5 6.24 -3.55 -0.59
C TYR A 5 6.69 -5.01 -0.69
N GLY A 6 6.93 -5.66 0.46
CA GLY A 6 7.12 -7.11 0.52
C GLY A 6 8.15 -7.69 -0.44
N GLY A 7 9.40 -7.23 -0.40
CA GLY A 7 10.48 -7.84 -1.19
C GLY A 7 10.51 -7.47 -2.66
N GLY A 8 10.00 -6.31 -3.04
CA GLY A 8 10.13 -5.77 -4.39
C GLY A 8 8.84 -5.64 -5.19
N SER A 9 7.70 -5.98 -4.63
CA SER A 9 6.40 -5.65 -5.25
C SER A 9 6.20 -4.15 -5.31
N THR A 10 5.65 -3.65 -6.42
CA THR A 10 5.33 -2.24 -6.66
C THR A 10 3.86 -2.06 -7.04
N PRO A 11 2.92 -2.42 -6.15
CA PRO A 11 1.49 -2.40 -6.50
C PRO A 11 0.97 -1.03 -6.88
N VAL A 12 1.63 0.05 -6.43
CA VAL A 12 1.32 1.44 -6.80
C VAL A 12 2.60 2.14 -7.23
N PRO A 13 3.04 1.98 -8.48
CA PRO A 13 4.31 2.53 -8.96
C PRO A 13 4.38 4.06 -8.93
N GLU A 14 3.24 4.75 -8.97
CA GLU A 14 3.14 6.20 -8.87
C GLU A 14 3.30 6.75 -7.44
N ALA A 15 3.24 5.91 -6.41
CA ALA A 15 3.39 6.34 -5.02
C ALA A 15 4.79 6.91 -4.77
N ARG A 16 4.86 8.01 -4.03
CA ARG A 16 6.09 8.65 -3.59
C ARG A 16 6.08 8.86 -2.09
N MET A 17 7.24 8.78 -1.46
CA MET A 17 7.36 9.03 -0.03
C MET A 17 7.14 10.51 0.33
N THR A 18 7.27 11.39 -0.63
CA THR A 18 7.22 12.85 -0.48
C THR A 18 5.94 13.50 -1.00
N ASP A 19 4.98 12.73 -1.54
CA ASP A 19 3.77 13.26 -2.19
C ASP A 19 2.70 13.79 -1.22
N GLY A 20 2.85 13.54 0.08
CA GLY A 20 1.95 14.05 1.10
C GLY A 20 0.57 13.39 1.13
N VAL A 21 0.43 12.21 0.54
CA VAL A 21 -0.81 11.41 0.55
C VAL A 21 -0.56 9.96 0.93
N LEU A 22 -1.60 9.28 1.38
CA LEU A 22 -1.63 7.84 1.57
C LEU A 22 -2.19 7.21 0.29
N HIS A 23 -1.41 6.33 -0.32
CA HIS A 23 -1.91 5.49 -1.41
C HIS A 23 -2.55 4.25 -0.81
N THR A 24 -3.78 3.97 -1.20
CA THR A 24 -4.55 2.83 -0.71
C THR A 24 -4.87 1.90 -1.86
N VAL A 25 -4.71 0.62 -1.60
CA VAL A 25 -5.07 -0.45 -2.52
C VAL A 25 -6.05 -1.37 -1.81
N LEU A 26 -7.29 -1.37 -2.28
CA LEU A 26 -8.34 -2.25 -1.78
C LEU A 26 -8.48 -3.42 -2.74
N VAL A 27 -8.32 -4.61 -2.22
CA VAL A 27 -8.50 -5.85 -2.97
C VAL A 27 -9.69 -6.60 -2.38
N LYS A 28 -10.68 -6.91 -3.22
CA LYS A 28 -11.79 -7.75 -2.80
C LYS A 28 -11.32 -9.16 -2.47
N ASN A 29 -12.04 -9.81 -1.57
CA ASN A 29 -11.83 -11.22 -1.32
C ASN A 29 -12.09 -12.03 -2.59
N VAL A 30 -11.09 -12.76 -3.04
CA VAL A 30 -11.13 -13.63 -4.22
C VAL A 30 -10.58 -15.01 -3.85
N SER A 31 -10.97 -16.05 -4.62
CA SER A 31 -10.42 -17.38 -4.39
C SER A 31 -8.89 -17.40 -4.57
N LYS A 32 -8.21 -18.31 -3.86
CA LYS A 32 -6.74 -18.46 -3.94
C LYS A 32 -6.26 -18.69 -5.37
N ALA A 33 -6.98 -19.50 -6.16
CA ALA A 33 -6.65 -19.75 -7.56
C ALA A 33 -6.73 -18.47 -8.38
N ARG A 34 -7.79 -17.67 -8.21
CA ARG A 34 -7.94 -16.38 -8.91
C ARG A 34 -6.88 -15.37 -8.45
N PHE A 35 -6.56 -15.35 -7.17
CA PHE A 35 -5.49 -14.50 -6.68
C PHE A 35 -4.14 -14.84 -7.32
N ALA A 36 -3.79 -16.12 -7.42
CA ALA A 36 -2.55 -16.56 -8.05
C ALA A 36 -2.41 -16.09 -9.51
N THR A 37 -3.51 -16.10 -10.29
CA THR A 37 -3.49 -15.61 -11.68
C THR A 37 -3.35 -14.09 -11.80
N LEU A 38 -3.79 -13.34 -10.79
CA LEU A 38 -3.75 -11.87 -10.80
C LEU A 38 -2.49 -11.30 -10.11
N PHE A 39 -1.82 -12.12 -9.31
CA PHE A 39 -0.72 -11.68 -8.46
C PHE A 39 0.45 -11.07 -9.24
N GLY A 40 0.80 -11.63 -10.38
CA GLY A 40 1.87 -11.11 -11.23
C GLY A 40 1.62 -9.66 -11.66
N SER A 41 0.42 -9.37 -12.18
CA SER A 41 0.04 -8.02 -12.58
C SER A 41 -0.10 -7.07 -11.39
N TYR A 42 -0.59 -7.56 -10.25
CA TYR A 42 -0.67 -6.79 -9.02
C TYR A 42 0.73 -6.39 -8.52
N SER A 43 1.64 -7.35 -8.45
CA SER A 43 3.01 -7.14 -7.97
C SER A 43 3.84 -6.22 -8.87
N ALA A 44 3.58 -6.25 -10.18
CA ALA A 44 4.22 -5.39 -11.16
C ALA A 44 3.63 -3.96 -11.23
N GLY A 45 2.53 -3.69 -10.50
CA GLY A 45 1.85 -2.40 -10.53
C GLY A 45 0.95 -2.18 -11.74
N ASP A 46 0.67 -3.24 -12.50
CA ASP A 46 -0.22 -3.23 -13.66
C ASP A 46 -1.70 -3.34 -13.25
N TYR A 47 -2.09 -2.66 -12.17
CA TYR A 47 -3.44 -2.77 -11.61
C TYR A 47 -4.53 -2.33 -12.60
N LYS A 48 -4.21 -1.52 -13.60
CA LYS A 48 -5.14 -1.11 -14.66
C LYS A 48 -5.52 -2.26 -15.58
N LYS A 49 -4.71 -3.32 -15.65
CA LYS A 49 -4.99 -4.55 -16.40
C LYS A 49 -5.85 -5.54 -15.61
N LEU A 50 -6.03 -5.31 -14.32
CA LEU A 50 -6.83 -6.17 -13.47
C LEU A 50 -8.32 -5.92 -13.69
N PRO A 51 -9.17 -6.96 -13.52
CA PRO A 51 -10.61 -6.81 -13.70
C PRO A 51 -11.16 -5.72 -12.79
N GLN A 52 -11.93 -4.80 -13.37
CA GLN A 52 -12.59 -3.74 -12.60
C GLN A 52 -13.50 -4.35 -11.53
N GLY A 53 -13.45 -3.78 -10.34
CA GLY A 53 -14.25 -4.24 -9.20
C GLY A 53 -13.55 -5.29 -8.31
N ILE A 54 -12.37 -5.83 -8.69
CA ILE A 54 -11.53 -6.65 -7.80
C ILE A 54 -10.55 -5.76 -7.03
N ILE A 55 -9.96 -4.80 -7.71
CA ILE A 55 -8.98 -3.89 -7.13
C ILE A 55 -9.45 -2.44 -7.28
N ARG A 56 -9.24 -1.66 -6.23
CA ARG A 56 -9.46 -0.21 -6.24
C ARG A 56 -8.25 0.48 -5.65
N VAL A 57 -7.67 1.38 -6.41
CA VAL A 57 -6.55 2.24 -5.98
C VAL A 57 -7.10 3.65 -5.77
N SER A 58 -6.72 4.28 -4.68
CA SER A 58 -7.11 5.66 -4.37
C SER A 58 -6.05 6.33 -3.48
N THR A 59 -6.16 7.64 -3.35
CA THR A 59 -5.32 8.45 -2.48
C THR A 59 -6.18 9.16 -1.43
N ALA A 60 -5.65 9.31 -0.23
CA ALA A 60 -6.32 10.01 0.85
C ALA A 60 -5.30 10.64 1.80
N LYS A 61 -5.70 11.63 2.60
CA LYS A 61 -4.91 12.15 3.71
C LYS A 61 -5.16 11.39 5.01
N VAL A 62 -6.35 10.84 5.14
CA VAL A 62 -6.77 10.03 6.27
C VAL A 62 -7.52 8.82 5.73
N VAL A 63 -7.20 7.66 6.25
CA VAL A 63 -7.89 6.39 5.94
C VAL A 63 -8.36 5.80 7.25
N ARG A 64 -9.65 5.58 7.38
CA ARG A 64 -10.25 4.88 8.51
C ARG A 64 -10.85 3.57 8.03
N ILE A 65 -10.54 2.50 8.72
CA ILE A 65 -10.99 1.15 8.43
C ILE A 65 -11.69 0.64 9.69
N GLU A 66 -12.91 0.18 9.54
CA GLU A 66 -13.70 -0.40 10.63
C GLU A 66 -14.12 -1.81 10.25
N ALA A 67 -14.00 -2.75 11.20
CA ALA A 67 -14.59 -4.06 11.06
C ALA A 67 -16.11 -3.95 11.16
N LEU A 68 -16.83 -4.55 10.23
CA LEU A 68 -18.28 -4.67 10.33
C LEU A 68 -18.68 -5.74 11.37
N GLU A 69 -17.84 -6.76 11.51
CA GLU A 69 -17.99 -7.85 12.49
C GLU A 69 -16.59 -8.31 12.93
N GLY A 70 -16.44 -8.64 14.20
CA GLY A 70 -15.18 -9.13 14.77
C GLY A 70 -14.07 -8.09 14.78
N ASP A 71 -12.84 -8.53 14.61
CA ASP A 71 -11.64 -7.71 14.65
C ASP A 71 -10.92 -7.66 13.29
N LEU A 72 -10.33 -6.52 13.00
CA LEU A 72 -9.36 -6.36 11.91
C LEU A 72 -8.01 -6.92 12.37
N THR A 73 -7.40 -7.74 11.52
CA THR A 73 -5.97 -8.06 11.66
C THR A 73 -5.18 -7.07 10.81
N THR A 74 -4.38 -6.25 11.46
CA THR A 74 -3.54 -5.24 10.82
C THR A 74 -2.08 -5.65 10.98
N CYS A 75 -1.30 -5.58 9.91
CA CYS A 75 0.14 -5.76 9.94
C CYS A 75 0.82 -4.42 9.63
N LEU A 76 1.59 -3.90 10.57
CA LEU A 76 2.34 -2.66 10.43
C LEU A 76 3.82 -2.97 10.66
N ASP A 77 4.64 -2.75 9.64
CA ASP A 77 6.09 -3.01 9.66
C ASP A 77 6.48 -4.42 10.15
N GLY A 78 5.62 -5.40 9.88
CA GLY A 78 5.81 -6.80 10.28
C GLY A 78 5.16 -7.19 11.61
N GLU A 79 4.66 -6.24 12.38
CA GLU A 79 3.94 -6.51 13.63
C GLU A 79 2.44 -6.60 13.39
N SER A 80 1.83 -7.68 13.91
CA SER A 80 0.39 -7.91 13.79
C SER A 80 -0.35 -7.36 15.00
N MET A 81 -1.42 -6.63 14.73
CA MET A 81 -2.33 -6.08 15.74
C MET A 81 -3.76 -6.46 15.43
N HIS A 82 -4.59 -6.57 16.46
CA HIS A 82 -6.02 -6.80 16.34
C HIS A 82 -6.77 -5.60 16.92
N SER A 83 -7.74 -5.09 16.18
CA SER A 83 -8.58 -3.97 16.62
C SER A 83 -9.86 -3.90 15.79
N GLN A 84 -10.90 -3.30 16.34
CA GLN A 84 -12.14 -3.07 15.60
C GLN A 84 -12.06 -1.90 14.62
N CYS A 85 -11.12 -0.99 14.85
CA CYS A 85 -10.96 0.20 14.02
C CYS A 85 -9.49 0.60 13.95
N VAL A 86 -9.05 0.97 12.74
CA VAL A 86 -7.72 1.54 12.49
C VAL A 86 -7.86 2.84 11.73
N THR A 87 -7.17 3.87 12.19
CA THR A 87 -7.09 5.15 11.49
C THR A 87 -5.64 5.43 11.12
N LEU A 88 -5.38 5.58 9.84
CA LEU A 88 -4.08 5.93 9.27
C LEU A 88 -4.11 7.40 8.84
N LYS A 89 -3.14 8.17 9.26
CA LYS A 89 -2.93 9.55 8.83
C LYS A 89 -1.44 9.83 8.68
N LEU A 90 -1.09 10.78 7.83
CA LEU A 90 0.27 11.27 7.76
C LEU A 90 0.60 12.03 9.05
N ALA A 91 1.80 11.77 9.59
CA ALA A 91 2.29 12.53 10.72
C ALA A 91 2.63 13.98 10.29
N ASP A 92 2.36 14.93 11.18
CA ASP A 92 2.72 16.33 10.95
C ASP A 92 4.24 16.52 10.96
N LYS A 93 4.93 15.69 11.76
CA LYS A 93 6.41 15.68 11.84
C LYS A 93 6.98 14.77 10.77
N LYS A 94 8.03 15.24 10.11
CA LYS A 94 8.80 14.49 9.13
C LYS A 94 10.05 13.89 9.78
N VAL A 95 10.47 12.73 9.30
CA VAL A 95 11.75 12.12 9.67
C VAL A 95 12.80 12.58 8.68
N ASN A 96 13.94 13.05 9.21
CA ASN A 96 15.08 13.39 8.38
C ASN A 96 15.95 12.17 8.19
N PHE A 97 16.16 11.79 6.93
CA PHE A 97 17.07 10.71 6.55
C PHE A 97 18.37 11.29 6.01
N PHE A 98 19.49 10.71 6.44
CA PHE A 98 20.77 10.94 5.79
C PHE A 98 20.84 10.07 4.54
N ALA A 99 20.98 10.71 3.39
CA ALA A 99 21.14 10.01 2.12
C ALA A 99 22.42 10.50 1.44
N PRO A 100 23.13 9.66 0.68
CA PRO A 100 24.25 10.09 -0.13
C PRO A 100 23.85 11.21 -1.07
N LYS A 101 24.80 12.12 -1.36
CA LYS A 101 24.57 13.22 -2.31
C LYS A 101 24.15 12.66 -3.67
N GLY A 102 23.02 13.14 -4.19
CA GLY A 102 22.44 12.68 -5.45
C GLY A 102 21.53 11.46 -5.33
N CYS A 103 21.27 10.95 -4.11
CA CYS A 103 20.28 9.92 -3.89
C CYS A 103 18.88 10.53 -3.96
N ASP A 104 18.06 10.02 -4.88
CA ASP A 104 16.63 10.34 -4.96
C ASP A 104 15.86 9.23 -4.23
N PRO A 105 15.17 9.53 -3.10
CA PRO A 105 14.41 8.54 -2.34
C PRO A 105 13.23 7.97 -3.13
N ASP A 106 12.81 8.68 -4.18
CA ASP A 106 11.74 8.26 -5.08
C ASP A 106 12.25 7.65 -6.40
N ALA A 107 13.58 7.52 -6.54
CA ALA A 107 14.17 6.89 -7.72
C ALA A 107 13.72 5.42 -7.81
N THR A 108 13.46 4.98 -9.03
CA THR A 108 13.19 3.57 -9.31
C THR A 108 14.48 2.78 -9.12
N ALA A 109 14.50 1.80 -8.24
CA ALA A 109 15.59 0.84 -8.22
C ALA A 109 15.64 0.15 -9.59
N ARG A 110 16.79 0.25 -10.23
CA ARG A 110 17.06 -0.43 -11.50
C ARG A 110 17.41 -1.88 -11.24
#